data_d47a388c4bed4a7c1f5dfc3a7b32dc00
#
_entry.id   d47a388c4bed4a7c1f5dfc3a7b32dc00
#
_cell.length_a   1.000
_cell.length_b   1.000
_cell.length_c   1.000
_cell.angle_alpha   90.00
_cell.angle_beta   90.00
_cell.angle_gamma   90.00
#
_symmetry.space_group_name_H-M   'P 1'
#
loop_
_entity.id
_entity.type
_entity.pdbx_description
1 polymer ?
#
loop_
_entity_poly.entity_id
_entity_poly.type
_entity_poly.pdbx_seq_one_letter_code
_entity_poly.pdbx_strand_id
1 'polypeptide(L)'
;MSQSKQTMAGVIQMTSTADVDANMSTVRELVRDAAKRGAELVVVPECFAYLGPEAGKLEIAESFDDGGPILDACRSVAKDAGVDVVYGGFWEKSDVPGKVHNACVYMRADGSTAAVYRKIHLFDVDLPDGTKLLESDTVDPGADIVVAEAPFGTLGLSVCYDLRFPELYRRLVDEGAIALAVPAAFTLTTGKDHWHVLLRARAVEQQCYVLAAAQTG
;
A
#
# COMPACT_ATOMS: atom_id res chain seq x y z
N MET A 1 -5.44 10.50 34.22
CA MET A 1 -5.01 10.73 32.84
C MET A 1 -4.45 9.41 32.36
N SER A 2 -5.14 8.69 31.45
CA SER A 2 -4.60 7.49 30.83
C SER A 2 -3.34 7.90 30.06
N GLN A 3 -2.19 7.29 30.34
CA GLN A 3 -1.03 7.43 29.47
C GLN A 3 -1.44 6.92 28.09
N SER A 4 -1.39 7.79 27.08
CA SER A 4 -1.58 7.36 25.70
C SER A 4 -0.52 6.32 25.40
N LYS A 5 -0.95 5.09 25.06
CA LYS A 5 -0.03 4.03 24.61
C LYS A 5 0.70 4.54 23.38
N GLN A 6 2.03 4.63 23.44
CA GLN A 6 2.85 4.95 22.27
C GLN A 6 2.94 3.69 21.41
N THR A 7 2.59 3.81 20.13
CA THR A 7 2.73 2.74 19.15
C THR A 7 3.83 3.11 18.17
N MET A 8 4.72 2.18 17.87
CA MET A 8 5.75 2.35 16.86
C MET A 8 5.26 1.76 15.53
N ALA A 9 5.30 2.57 14.47
CA ALA A 9 5.03 2.12 13.11
C ALA A 9 6.34 2.05 12.30
N GLY A 10 6.52 0.95 11.56
CA GLY A 10 7.59 0.77 10.59
C GLY A 10 7.14 1.20 9.19
N VAL A 11 7.99 1.92 8.47
CA VAL A 11 7.76 2.29 7.06
C VAL A 11 8.91 1.73 6.24
N ILE A 12 8.60 0.81 5.31
CA ILE A 12 9.59 0.12 4.50
C ILE A 12 9.89 0.89 3.22
N GLN A 13 11.17 0.92 2.85
CA GLN A 13 11.64 1.30 1.54
C GLN A 13 12.38 0.12 0.92
N MET A 14 12.05 -0.24 -0.32
CA MET A 14 12.69 -1.34 -1.04
C MET A 14 12.70 -1.08 -2.55
N THR A 15 13.45 -1.89 -3.29
CA THR A 15 13.45 -1.91 -4.76
C THR A 15 12.89 -3.24 -5.20
N SER A 16 11.65 -3.24 -5.70
CA SER A 16 11.03 -4.43 -6.28
C SER A 16 11.44 -4.63 -7.73
N THR A 17 11.41 -5.87 -8.16
CA THR A 17 11.71 -6.31 -9.54
C THR A 17 10.59 -7.23 -10.04
N ALA A 18 10.79 -7.85 -11.21
CA ALA A 18 9.89 -8.89 -11.71
C ALA A 18 10.05 -10.26 -11.00
N ASP A 19 11.04 -10.40 -10.13
CA ASP A 19 11.29 -11.62 -9.35
C ASP A 19 10.50 -11.59 -8.04
N VAL A 20 9.36 -12.29 -8.03
CA VAL A 20 8.44 -12.35 -6.89
C VAL A 20 9.11 -12.96 -5.65
N ASP A 21 9.89 -14.03 -5.82
CA ASP A 21 10.50 -14.73 -4.69
C ASP A 21 11.55 -13.86 -4.01
N ALA A 22 12.39 -13.17 -4.79
CA ALA A 22 13.38 -12.23 -4.27
C ALA A 22 12.72 -11.05 -3.55
N ASN A 23 11.65 -10.49 -4.13
CA ASN A 23 10.89 -9.42 -3.51
C ASN A 23 10.26 -9.85 -2.18
N MET A 24 9.60 -11.02 -2.14
CA MET A 24 8.97 -11.53 -0.91
C MET A 24 9.99 -11.90 0.17
N SER A 25 11.19 -12.37 -0.23
CA SER A 25 12.31 -12.57 0.70
C SER A 25 12.72 -11.24 1.37
N THR A 26 12.87 -10.18 0.56
CA THR A 26 13.19 -8.83 1.04
C THR A 26 12.10 -8.28 1.97
N VAL A 27 10.83 -8.42 1.61
CA VAL A 27 9.70 -8.03 2.47
C VAL A 27 9.76 -8.73 3.82
N ARG A 28 9.99 -10.05 3.83
CA ARG A 28 10.09 -10.85 5.06
C ARG A 28 11.21 -10.35 5.98
N GLU A 29 12.38 -10.05 5.40
CA GLU A 29 13.53 -9.54 6.17
C GLU A 29 13.24 -8.16 6.78
N LEU A 30 12.73 -7.23 5.99
CA LEU A 30 12.46 -5.86 6.41
C LEU A 30 11.33 -5.78 7.46
N VAL A 31 10.24 -6.54 7.28
CA VAL A 31 9.15 -6.62 8.26
C VAL A 31 9.65 -7.20 9.57
N ARG A 32 10.43 -8.28 9.51
CA ARG A 32 11.05 -8.89 10.72
C ARG A 32 12.00 -7.91 11.43
N ASP A 33 12.78 -7.14 10.69
CA ASP A 33 13.69 -6.13 11.27
C ASP A 33 12.91 -4.99 11.95
N ALA A 34 11.85 -4.50 11.31
CA ALA A 34 10.96 -3.51 11.91
C ALA A 34 10.31 -4.03 13.20
N ALA A 35 9.81 -5.26 13.19
CA ALA A 35 9.23 -5.93 14.36
C ALA A 35 10.24 -6.05 15.52
N LYS A 36 11.49 -6.46 15.24
CA LYS A 36 12.58 -6.53 16.23
C LYS A 36 12.90 -5.17 16.86
N ARG A 37 12.65 -4.08 16.14
CA ARG A 37 12.83 -2.69 16.63
C ARG A 37 11.62 -2.18 17.41
N GLY A 38 10.57 -3.00 17.56
CA GLY A 38 9.38 -2.70 18.33
C GLY A 38 8.20 -2.14 17.53
N ALA A 39 8.22 -2.24 16.19
CA ALA A 39 7.06 -1.87 15.39
C ALA A 39 5.87 -2.79 15.70
N GLU A 40 4.69 -2.22 15.90
CA GLU A 40 3.42 -2.93 16.05
C GLU A 40 2.63 -2.95 14.72
N LEU A 41 2.93 -2.03 13.82
CA LEU A 41 2.43 -1.94 12.45
C LEU A 41 3.58 -1.68 11.49
N VAL A 42 3.57 -2.32 10.32
CA VAL A 42 4.55 -2.08 9.25
C VAL A 42 3.83 -1.79 7.94
N VAL A 43 4.24 -0.74 7.22
CA VAL A 43 3.72 -0.40 5.89
C VAL A 43 4.77 -0.76 4.84
N VAL A 44 4.36 -1.59 3.86
CA VAL A 44 5.17 -2.07 2.73
C VAL A 44 4.79 -1.28 1.48
N PRO A 45 5.73 -0.92 0.58
CA PRO A 45 5.45 -0.09 -0.60
C PRO A 45 4.43 -0.68 -1.57
N GLU A 46 3.92 0.16 -2.48
CA GLU A 46 3.18 -0.29 -3.67
C GLU A 46 4.07 -1.18 -4.54
N CYS A 47 3.48 -2.17 -5.23
CA CYS A 47 4.18 -3.14 -6.07
C CYS A 47 5.23 -3.99 -5.34
N PHE A 48 5.06 -4.21 -4.05
CA PHE A 48 6.03 -4.91 -3.20
C PHE A 48 6.39 -6.30 -3.72
N ALA A 49 5.41 -7.03 -4.26
CA ALA A 49 5.61 -8.40 -4.74
C ALA A 49 6.11 -8.47 -6.19
N TYR A 50 5.75 -7.48 -7.00
CA TYR A 50 6.11 -7.46 -8.42
C TYR A 50 6.11 -6.04 -8.97
N LEU A 51 7.23 -5.67 -9.57
CA LEU A 51 7.41 -4.45 -10.37
C LEU A 51 8.15 -4.83 -11.65
N GLY A 52 7.42 -4.95 -12.75
CA GLY A 52 7.94 -5.43 -14.03
C GLY A 52 7.00 -5.12 -15.20
N PRO A 53 7.13 -5.81 -16.34
CA PRO A 53 6.25 -5.64 -17.49
C PRO A 53 4.77 -5.82 -17.14
N GLU A 54 3.88 -5.04 -17.78
CA GLU A 54 2.44 -5.02 -17.48
C GLU A 54 1.77 -6.40 -17.53
N ALA A 55 2.14 -7.25 -18.51
CA ALA A 55 1.58 -8.60 -18.64
C ALA A 55 1.82 -9.47 -17.40
N GLY A 56 2.94 -9.29 -16.69
CA GLY A 56 3.25 -10.08 -15.51
C GLY A 56 2.31 -9.83 -14.33
N LYS A 57 1.67 -8.66 -14.25
CA LYS A 57 0.65 -8.38 -13.22
C LYS A 57 -0.52 -9.36 -13.32
N LEU A 58 -0.97 -9.63 -14.55
CA LEU A 58 -2.08 -10.55 -14.82
C LEU A 58 -1.73 -12.01 -14.49
N GLU A 59 -0.46 -12.39 -14.72
CA GLU A 59 0.01 -13.75 -14.47
C GLU A 59 0.10 -14.07 -12.96
N ILE A 60 0.49 -13.08 -12.15
CA ILE A 60 0.68 -13.26 -10.71
C ILE A 60 -0.51 -12.85 -9.86
N ALA A 61 -1.56 -12.30 -10.48
CA ALA A 61 -2.72 -11.81 -9.74
C ALA A 61 -3.46 -12.96 -9.02
N GLU A 62 -3.80 -12.72 -7.75
CA GLU A 62 -4.48 -13.68 -6.88
C GLU A 62 -5.83 -13.15 -6.43
N SER A 63 -6.73 -14.04 -6.03
CA SER A 63 -8.02 -13.71 -5.44
C SER A 63 -7.93 -13.81 -3.92
N PHE A 64 -8.59 -12.92 -3.19
CA PHE A 64 -8.70 -13.05 -1.73
C PHE A 64 -9.59 -14.22 -1.31
N ASP A 65 -10.51 -14.65 -2.16
CA ASP A 65 -11.43 -15.77 -1.91
C ASP A 65 -10.72 -17.13 -2.13
N ASP A 66 -9.99 -17.26 -3.24
CA ASP A 66 -9.30 -18.51 -3.59
C ASP A 66 -7.93 -18.65 -2.93
N GLY A 67 -7.32 -17.52 -2.54
CA GLY A 67 -5.95 -17.47 -2.05
C GLY A 67 -4.91 -17.51 -3.16
N GLY A 68 -3.65 -17.72 -2.77
CA GLY A 68 -2.52 -17.87 -3.67
C GLY A 68 -1.18 -17.76 -2.93
N PRO A 69 -0.05 -18.11 -3.60
CA PRO A 69 1.25 -18.16 -2.96
C PRO A 69 1.73 -16.82 -2.41
N ILE A 70 1.43 -15.69 -3.07
CA ILE A 70 1.82 -14.35 -2.57
C ILE A 70 0.99 -13.99 -1.34
N LEU A 71 -0.32 -14.22 -1.36
CA LEU A 71 -1.20 -13.96 -0.24
C LEU A 71 -0.83 -14.82 0.98
N ASP A 72 -0.50 -16.09 0.76
CA ASP A 72 -0.05 -16.99 1.83
C ASP A 72 1.32 -16.59 2.39
N ALA A 73 2.23 -16.10 1.53
CA ALA A 73 3.49 -15.53 1.99
C ALA A 73 3.29 -14.27 2.83
N CYS A 74 2.37 -13.36 2.44
CA CYS A 74 2.00 -12.19 3.22
C CYS A 74 1.44 -12.57 4.60
N ARG A 75 0.55 -13.57 4.66
CA ARG A 75 0.01 -14.11 5.90
C ARG A 75 1.10 -14.66 6.82
N SER A 76 2.04 -15.44 6.25
CA SER A 76 3.19 -15.97 7.00
C SER A 76 4.09 -14.86 7.53
N VAL A 77 4.37 -13.82 6.71
CA VAL A 77 5.23 -12.71 7.14
C VAL A 77 4.63 -11.96 8.34
N ALA A 78 3.34 -11.62 8.30
CA ALA A 78 2.66 -10.95 9.42
C ALA A 78 2.66 -11.82 10.67
N LYS A 79 2.31 -13.11 10.52
CA LYS A 79 2.23 -14.08 11.62
C LYS A 79 3.60 -14.36 12.26
N ASP A 80 4.63 -14.60 11.44
CA ASP A 80 5.97 -14.92 11.92
C ASP A 80 6.63 -13.72 12.62
N ALA A 81 6.33 -12.51 12.17
CA ALA A 81 6.80 -11.27 12.78
C ALA A 81 5.97 -10.84 14.00
N GLY A 82 4.72 -11.31 14.11
CA GLY A 82 3.79 -10.95 15.18
C GLY A 82 3.36 -9.48 15.15
N VAL A 83 3.29 -8.88 13.95
CA VAL A 83 2.93 -7.47 13.75
C VAL A 83 1.88 -7.32 12.65
N ASP A 84 1.07 -6.28 12.74
CA ASP A 84 0.17 -5.91 11.67
C ASP A 84 0.95 -5.39 10.45
N VAL A 85 0.51 -5.71 9.23
CA VAL A 85 1.19 -5.27 8.01
C VAL A 85 0.20 -4.69 7.00
N VAL A 86 0.52 -3.52 6.48
CA VAL A 86 -0.14 -2.94 5.29
C VAL A 86 0.69 -3.26 4.06
N TYR A 87 0.17 -4.06 3.17
CA TYR A 87 0.78 -4.40 1.88
C TYR A 87 0.20 -3.51 0.80
N GLY A 88 1.03 -2.66 0.20
CA GLY A 88 0.62 -1.77 -0.88
C GLY A 88 0.78 -2.39 -2.26
N GLY A 89 -0.22 -2.21 -3.15
CA GLY A 89 -0.12 -2.66 -4.54
C GLY A 89 -0.07 -4.17 -4.72
N PHE A 90 -0.88 -4.88 -3.95
CA PHE A 90 -1.16 -6.29 -4.19
C PHE A 90 -2.00 -6.42 -5.46
N TRP A 91 -1.56 -7.26 -6.41
CA TRP A 91 -2.29 -7.49 -7.65
C TRP A 91 -3.40 -8.50 -7.41
N GLU A 92 -4.63 -7.99 -7.27
CA GLU A 92 -5.84 -8.79 -7.09
C GLU A 92 -6.52 -9.02 -8.43
N LYS A 93 -7.02 -10.24 -8.67
CA LYS A 93 -7.86 -10.54 -9.84
C LYS A 93 -9.11 -9.66 -9.84
N SER A 94 -9.44 -9.09 -11.00
CA SER A 94 -10.69 -8.37 -11.24
C SER A 94 -11.66 -9.25 -12.03
N ASP A 95 -12.96 -8.97 -11.87
CA ASP A 95 -14.02 -9.58 -12.71
C ASP A 95 -13.99 -9.05 -14.15
N VAL A 96 -13.27 -7.95 -14.41
CA VAL A 96 -13.12 -7.39 -15.76
C VAL A 96 -12.02 -8.15 -16.50
N PRO A 97 -12.32 -8.81 -17.62
CA PRO A 97 -11.33 -9.56 -18.37
C PRO A 97 -10.12 -8.71 -18.77
N GLY A 98 -8.91 -9.24 -18.51
CA GLY A 98 -7.65 -8.58 -18.83
C GLY A 98 -7.24 -7.46 -17.85
N LYS A 99 -7.92 -7.34 -16.70
CA LYS A 99 -7.58 -6.36 -15.65
C LYS A 99 -7.35 -7.01 -14.29
N VAL A 100 -6.65 -6.28 -13.45
CA VAL A 100 -6.43 -6.57 -12.03
C VAL A 100 -6.81 -5.35 -11.20
N HIS A 101 -7.04 -5.51 -9.90
CA HIS A 101 -7.05 -4.38 -8.97
C HIS A 101 -5.65 -4.15 -8.40
N ASN A 102 -5.32 -2.90 -8.17
CA ASN A 102 -4.18 -2.48 -7.37
C ASN A 102 -4.68 -2.32 -5.92
N ALA A 103 -4.48 -3.36 -5.10
CA ALA A 103 -5.09 -3.44 -3.78
C ALA A 103 -4.10 -3.12 -2.64
N CYS A 104 -4.54 -2.31 -1.67
CA CYS A 104 -3.86 -2.13 -0.39
C CYS A 104 -4.53 -3.03 0.65
N VAL A 105 -3.75 -3.95 1.21
CA VAL A 105 -4.24 -4.99 2.11
C VAL A 105 -3.76 -4.74 3.52
N TYR A 106 -4.68 -4.60 4.47
CA TYR A 106 -4.35 -4.59 5.88
C TYR A 106 -4.47 -6.00 6.45
N MET A 107 -3.37 -6.54 6.93
CA MET A 107 -3.26 -7.87 7.49
C MET A 107 -2.88 -7.79 8.97
N ARG A 108 -3.60 -8.52 9.82
CA ARG A 108 -3.32 -8.58 11.26
C ARG A 108 -2.13 -9.48 11.56
N ALA A 109 -1.59 -9.32 12.76
CA ALA A 109 -0.50 -10.12 13.29
C ALA A 109 -0.79 -11.63 13.36
N ASP A 110 -2.06 -12.05 13.32
CA ASP A 110 -2.46 -13.46 13.25
C ASP A 110 -2.53 -14.00 11.81
N GLY A 111 -2.23 -13.16 10.80
CA GLY A 111 -2.31 -13.47 9.38
C GLY A 111 -3.69 -13.35 8.77
N SER A 112 -4.70 -12.88 9.51
CA SER A 112 -6.03 -12.62 8.96
C SER A 112 -6.05 -11.32 8.15
N THR A 113 -6.76 -11.30 7.01
CA THR A 113 -7.02 -10.10 6.23
C THR A 113 -8.11 -9.29 6.91
N ALA A 114 -7.79 -8.08 7.38
CA ALA A 114 -8.73 -7.23 8.11
C ALA A 114 -9.43 -6.20 7.22
N ALA A 115 -8.75 -5.70 6.17
CA ALA A 115 -9.32 -4.76 5.21
C ALA A 115 -8.60 -4.85 3.86
N VAL A 116 -9.33 -4.56 2.79
CA VAL A 116 -8.81 -4.48 1.42
C VAL A 116 -9.35 -3.20 0.80
N TYR A 117 -8.44 -2.32 0.41
CA TYR A 117 -8.74 -1.11 -0.35
C TYR A 117 -8.27 -1.31 -1.78
N ARG A 118 -9.12 -1.12 -2.78
CA ARG A 118 -8.77 -1.11 -4.19
C ARG A 118 -8.56 0.33 -4.63
N LYS A 119 -7.40 0.61 -5.23
CA LYS A 119 -7.01 1.97 -5.67
C LYS A 119 -8.09 2.61 -6.53
N ILE A 120 -8.55 3.80 -6.13
CA ILE A 120 -9.61 4.52 -6.81
C ILE A 120 -9.03 5.34 -7.97
N HIS A 121 -7.95 6.10 -7.72
CA HIS A 121 -7.38 7.01 -8.70
C HIS A 121 -6.19 6.36 -9.42
N LEU A 122 -6.41 5.97 -10.66
CA LEU A 122 -5.39 5.32 -11.50
C LEU A 122 -4.43 6.33 -12.10
N PHE A 123 -3.18 5.92 -12.29
CA PHE A 123 -2.11 6.77 -12.81
C PHE A 123 -2.18 6.83 -14.34
N ASP A 124 -3.11 7.62 -14.86
CA ASP A 124 -3.26 7.89 -16.29
C ASP A 124 -2.70 9.28 -16.57
N VAL A 125 -1.55 9.34 -17.23
CA VAL A 125 -0.84 10.60 -17.50
C VAL A 125 -0.22 10.62 -18.89
N ASP A 126 -0.30 11.78 -19.53
CA ASP A 126 0.45 12.14 -20.73
C ASP A 126 1.67 12.97 -20.30
N LEU A 127 2.87 12.47 -20.56
CA LEU A 127 4.12 13.17 -20.26
C LEU A 127 4.52 14.10 -21.42
N PRO A 128 5.24 15.21 -21.14
CA PRO A 128 5.66 16.18 -22.17
C PRO A 128 6.52 15.60 -23.28
N ASP A 129 7.19 14.47 -23.04
CA ASP A 129 8.01 13.73 -24.02
C ASP A 129 7.17 12.84 -24.95
N GLY A 130 5.86 12.84 -24.79
CA GLY A 130 4.91 12.00 -25.55
C GLY A 130 4.68 10.60 -24.97
N THR A 131 5.34 10.26 -23.87
CA THR A 131 5.08 8.99 -23.16
C THR A 131 3.70 9.03 -22.51
N LYS A 132 2.90 8.01 -22.76
CA LYS A 132 1.61 7.79 -22.10
C LYS A 132 1.76 6.64 -21.11
N LEU A 133 1.37 6.89 -19.87
CA LEU A 133 1.24 5.88 -18.84
C LEU A 133 -0.24 5.78 -18.50
N LEU A 134 -0.85 4.65 -18.84
CA LEU A 134 -2.28 4.39 -18.68
C LEU A 134 -2.45 3.17 -17.78
N GLU A 135 -2.45 3.39 -16.46
CA GLU A 135 -2.69 2.31 -15.50
C GLU A 135 -4.07 1.67 -15.72
N SER A 136 -5.04 2.46 -16.20
CA SER A 136 -6.39 1.99 -16.52
C SER A 136 -6.46 0.96 -17.65
N ASP A 137 -5.42 0.79 -18.46
CA ASP A 137 -5.41 -0.25 -19.51
C ASP A 137 -5.44 -1.66 -18.89
N THR A 138 -4.75 -1.85 -17.76
CA THR A 138 -4.59 -3.15 -17.09
C THR A 138 -5.14 -3.20 -15.66
N VAL A 139 -5.52 -2.06 -15.10
CA VAL A 139 -6.06 -1.96 -13.73
C VAL A 139 -7.52 -1.54 -13.76
N ASP A 140 -8.33 -2.21 -12.97
CA ASP A 140 -9.72 -1.90 -12.71
C ASP A 140 -9.81 -1.07 -11.41
N PRO A 141 -10.39 0.15 -11.43
CA PRO A 141 -10.43 0.99 -10.25
C PRO A 141 -11.37 0.44 -9.17
N GLY A 142 -11.07 0.75 -7.92
CA GLY A 142 -12.00 0.61 -6.81
C GLY A 142 -12.97 1.79 -6.72
N ALA A 143 -13.91 1.71 -5.77
CA ALA A 143 -14.90 2.75 -5.51
C ALA A 143 -15.08 3.07 -4.02
N ASP A 144 -14.59 2.21 -3.13
CA ASP A 144 -14.89 2.26 -1.72
C ASP A 144 -13.83 3.01 -0.92
N ILE A 145 -14.28 3.77 0.08
CA ILE A 145 -13.43 4.37 1.10
C ILE A 145 -13.22 3.31 2.19
N VAL A 146 -11.97 3.00 2.52
CA VAL A 146 -11.66 1.91 3.44
C VAL A 146 -10.79 2.41 4.59
N VAL A 147 -11.24 2.15 5.81
CA VAL A 147 -10.48 2.33 7.04
C VAL A 147 -10.32 0.99 7.77
N ALA A 148 -9.30 0.87 8.60
CA ALA A 148 -9.03 -0.33 9.39
C ALA A 148 -8.66 0.02 10.82
N GLU A 149 -9.03 -0.85 11.77
CA GLU A 149 -8.61 -0.73 13.16
C GLU A 149 -7.16 -1.22 13.32
N ALA A 150 -6.27 -0.28 13.59
CA ALA A 150 -4.84 -0.51 13.84
C ALA A 150 -4.51 -0.43 15.35
N PRO A 151 -3.31 -0.84 15.80
CA PRO A 151 -2.92 -0.81 17.22
C PRO A 151 -3.03 0.56 17.91
N PHE A 152 -3.04 1.64 17.15
CA PHE A 152 -3.10 3.02 17.64
C PHE A 152 -4.48 3.69 17.41
N GLY A 153 -5.41 3.03 16.75
CA GLY A 153 -6.72 3.57 16.34
C GLY A 153 -6.95 3.39 14.83
N THR A 154 -7.85 4.18 14.25
CA THR A 154 -8.28 4.01 12.87
C THR A 154 -7.24 4.48 11.86
N LEU A 155 -6.90 3.61 10.91
CA LEU A 155 -5.99 3.85 9.79
C LEU A 155 -6.77 3.94 8.48
N GLY A 156 -6.61 5.03 7.73
CA GLY A 156 -7.13 5.17 6.36
C GLY A 156 -6.19 4.55 5.34
N LEU A 157 -6.74 3.80 4.39
CA LEU A 157 -5.97 3.14 3.33
C LEU A 157 -6.05 3.92 2.01
N SER A 158 -4.92 4.06 1.34
CA SER A 158 -4.78 4.66 0.01
C SER A 158 -3.59 4.05 -0.73
N VAL A 159 -3.41 4.34 -2.02
CA VAL A 159 -2.25 3.89 -2.82
C VAL A 159 -1.75 5.01 -3.73
N CYS A 160 -0.50 5.39 -3.59
CA CYS A 160 0.32 6.14 -4.55
C CYS A 160 -0.36 7.39 -5.15
N TYR A 161 -0.93 7.25 -6.35
CA TYR A 161 -1.54 8.37 -7.09
C TYR A 161 -2.74 8.99 -6.38
N ASP A 162 -3.42 8.23 -5.50
CA ASP A 162 -4.46 8.75 -4.60
C ASP A 162 -3.99 9.99 -3.81
N LEU A 163 -2.67 10.08 -3.55
CA LEU A 163 -2.06 11.21 -2.85
C LEU A 163 -2.39 12.57 -3.46
N ARG A 164 -2.74 12.61 -4.75
CA ARG A 164 -3.10 13.84 -5.47
C ARG A 164 -4.53 14.31 -5.22
N PHE A 165 -5.37 13.48 -4.61
CA PHE A 165 -6.81 13.70 -4.45
C PHE A 165 -7.16 13.94 -2.97
N PRO A 166 -7.16 15.20 -2.49
CA PRO A 166 -7.40 15.52 -1.08
C PRO A 166 -8.78 15.07 -0.59
N GLU A 167 -9.74 14.93 -1.50
CA GLU A 167 -11.11 14.50 -1.20
C GLU A 167 -11.15 13.09 -0.60
N LEU A 168 -10.33 12.18 -1.09
CA LEU A 168 -10.19 10.83 -0.53
C LEU A 168 -9.74 10.90 0.94
N TYR A 169 -8.69 11.67 1.21
CA TYR A 169 -8.12 11.79 2.56
C TYR A 169 -9.09 12.45 3.52
N ARG A 170 -9.86 13.44 3.05
CA ARG A 170 -10.92 14.05 3.84
C ARG A 170 -11.96 13.01 4.25
N ARG A 171 -12.41 12.18 3.32
CA ARG A 171 -13.39 11.13 3.60
C ARG A 171 -12.85 10.06 4.53
N LEU A 172 -11.58 9.67 4.40
CA LEU A 172 -10.95 8.74 5.34
C LEU A 172 -10.96 9.30 6.78
N VAL A 173 -10.69 10.59 6.95
CA VAL A 173 -10.75 11.24 8.27
C VAL A 173 -12.18 11.40 8.77
N ASP A 174 -13.15 11.67 7.91
CA ASP A 174 -14.57 11.70 8.27
C ASP A 174 -15.05 10.30 8.75
N GLU A 175 -14.43 9.19 8.26
CA GLU A 175 -14.61 7.82 8.78
C GLU A 175 -13.77 7.52 10.04
N GLY A 176 -13.10 8.52 10.61
CA GLY A 176 -12.39 8.42 11.89
C GLY A 176 -10.89 8.12 11.79
N ALA A 177 -10.29 8.13 10.60
CA ALA A 177 -8.86 7.88 10.46
C ALA A 177 -8.03 8.95 11.19
N ILE A 178 -7.10 8.51 12.03
CA ILE A 178 -6.11 9.35 12.71
C ILE A 178 -4.71 9.20 12.10
N ALA A 179 -4.55 8.22 11.22
CA ALA A 179 -3.36 8.01 10.43
C ALA A 179 -3.76 7.53 9.02
N LEU A 180 -2.90 7.77 8.05
CA LEU A 180 -3.12 7.49 6.63
C LEU A 180 -1.95 6.66 6.10
N ALA A 181 -2.21 5.50 5.52
CA ALA A 181 -1.22 4.69 4.82
C ALA A 181 -1.16 5.13 3.34
N VAL A 182 0.04 5.38 2.86
CA VAL A 182 0.32 5.81 1.48
C VAL A 182 1.49 4.97 0.93
N PRO A 183 1.28 3.67 0.70
CA PRO A 183 2.25 2.89 -0.06
C PRO A 183 2.33 3.40 -1.50
N ALA A 184 3.55 3.49 -2.06
CA ALA A 184 3.76 4.11 -3.36
C ALA A 184 4.94 3.54 -4.15
N ALA A 185 4.81 3.60 -5.48
CA ALA A 185 5.88 3.47 -6.46
C ALA A 185 5.94 4.77 -7.30
N PHE A 186 6.18 5.89 -6.64
CA PHE A 186 6.14 7.22 -7.24
C PHE A 186 7.30 7.42 -8.22
N THR A 187 7.02 7.88 -9.44
CA THR A 187 8.08 8.13 -10.43
C THR A 187 9.02 9.23 -9.98
N LEU A 188 10.33 9.10 -10.24
CA LEU A 188 11.33 10.09 -9.86
C LEU A 188 11.01 11.48 -10.45
N THR A 189 10.55 11.54 -11.70
CA THR A 189 10.26 12.79 -12.42
C THR A 189 9.27 13.67 -11.68
N THR A 190 8.19 13.10 -11.16
CA THR A 190 7.17 13.85 -10.40
C THR A 190 7.41 13.78 -8.89
N GLY A 191 8.08 12.73 -8.42
CA GLY A 191 8.33 12.49 -7.00
C GLY A 191 9.22 13.57 -6.38
N LYS A 192 10.32 13.95 -7.06
CA LYS A 192 11.25 14.97 -6.56
C LYS A 192 10.58 16.32 -6.23
N ASP A 193 9.53 16.68 -6.98
CA ASP A 193 8.86 17.96 -6.83
C ASP A 193 7.58 17.86 -5.96
N HIS A 194 6.90 16.70 -5.97
CA HIS A 194 5.56 16.58 -5.40
C HIS A 194 5.47 15.71 -4.14
N TRP A 195 6.30 14.65 -4.02
CA TRP A 195 6.14 13.63 -2.98
C TRP A 195 6.07 14.21 -1.56
N HIS A 196 7.12 14.91 -1.15
CA HIS A 196 7.18 15.48 0.19
C HIS A 196 6.14 16.58 0.44
N VAL A 197 5.86 17.40 -0.58
CA VAL A 197 4.89 18.49 -0.47
C VAL A 197 3.50 17.94 -0.24
N LEU A 198 3.08 16.95 -1.05
CA LEU A 198 1.75 16.36 -0.94
C LEU A 198 1.56 15.58 0.36
N LEU A 199 2.54 14.77 0.78
CA LEU A 199 2.46 14.05 2.06
C LEU A 199 2.29 15.01 3.24
N ARG A 200 3.07 16.10 3.27
CA ARG A 200 2.95 17.13 4.31
C ARG A 200 1.61 17.85 4.25
N ALA A 201 1.12 18.16 3.04
CA ALA A 201 -0.20 18.76 2.87
C ALA A 201 -1.29 17.87 3.48
N ARG A 202 -1.31 16.56 3.16
CA ARG A 202 -2.27 15.60 3.73
C ARG A 202 -2.19 15.56 5.27
N ALA A 203 -0.98 15.52 5.83
CA ALA A 203 -0.82 15.50 7.27
C ALA A 203 -1.34 16.78 7.94
N VAL A 204 -1.05 17.95 7.37
CA VAL A 204 -1.41 19.25 7.94
C VAL A 204 -2.91 19.54 7.78
N GLU A 205 -3.45 19.37 6.57
CA GLU A 205 -4.86 19.70 6.30
C GLU A 205 -5.83 18.72 6.98
N GLN A 206 -5.43 17.45 7.15
CA GLN A 206 -6.25 16.43 7.80
C GLN A 206 -5.93 16.26 9.28
N GLN A 207 -4.90 16.94 9.81
CA GLN A 207 -4.45 16.87 11.21
C GLN A 207 -4.21 15.44 11.70
N CYS A 208 -3.59 14.59 10.84
CA CYS A 208 -3.32 13.19 11.13
C CYS A 208 -1.89 12.79 10.72
N TYR A 209 -1.47 11.61 11.16
CA TYR A 209 -0.20 11.04 10.76
C TYR A 209 -0.28 10.49 9.34
N VAL A 210 0.85 10.51 8.62
CA VAL A 210 0.97 9.90 7.28
C VAL A 210 2.12 8.89 7.30
N LEU A 211 1.82 7.65 6.98
CA LEU A 211 2.75 6.53 6.88
C LEU A 211 2.97 6.21 5.39
N ALA A 212 4.08 6.73 4.85
CA ALA A 212 4.35 6.67 3.41
C ALA A 212 5.53 5.75 3.11
N ALA A 213 5.24 4.52 2.69
CA ALA A 213 6.22 3.54 2.25
C ALA A 213 6.41 3.64 0.73
N ALA A 214 7.65 3.75 0.26
CA ALA A 214 7.91 3.98 -1.16
C ALA A 214 8.97 3.04 -1.74
N GLN A 215 8.82 2.73 -3.03
CA GLN A 215 9.88 2.12 -3.80
C GLN A 215 11.06 3.09 -3.94
N THR A 216 12.27 2.53 -4.13
CA THR A 216 13.52 3.23 -4.46
C THR A 216 14.20 2.54 -5.62
N GLY A 217 15.10 3.26 -6.33
CA GLY A 217 15.83 2.73 -7.49
C GLY A 217 15.65 3.54 -8.75
#